data_12ac3fb19bbbf4356fff7a5c5f492cae
#
_entry.id   12ac3fb19bbbf4356fff7a5c5f492cae
#
_cell.length_a   1.000
_cell.length_b   1.000
_cell.length_c   1.000
_cell.angle_alpha   90.00
_cell.angle_beta   90.00
_cell.angle_gamma   90.00
#
_symmetry.space_group_name_H-M   'P 1'
#
loop_
_entity.id
_entity.type
_entity.pdbx_description
1 polymer ?
#
loop_
_entity_poly.entity_id
_entity_poly.type
_entity_poly.pdbx_seq_one_letter_code
_entity_poly.pdbx_strand_id
1 'polypeptide(L)'
;DGTNGTNGTNGNANVKLFMFGPTTFTSTDDNETYNYPSSVKTNMLDSSLVLYYHKTSSSSAWYATPGLGNGANYQTRAYTFSSTRNFIIEIADADGSAYSSASRTFTSIKAIVVPASTYTGSRNSGVNFNDYEATMKHFGLPLD
;
A
#
# COMPACT_ATOMS: atom_id res chain seq x y z
N ASP A 1 -40.51 -14.60 -19.21
CA ASP A 1 -39.74 -14.48 -17.96
C ASP A 1 -38.29 -14.26 -18.32
N GLY A 2 -37.79 -13.01 -18.15
CA GLY A 2 -36.42 -12.64 -18.41
C GLY A 2 -35.52 -13.21 -17.34
N THR A 3 -34.41 -13.85 -17.74
CA THR A 3 -33.34 -14.26 -16.81
C THR A 3 -32.72 -13.04 -16.16
N ASN A 4 -32.59 -13.05 -14.83
CA ASN A 4 -31.86 -12.02 -14.09
C ASN A 4 -30.47 -11.84 -14.70
N GLY A 5 -30.14 -10.62 -15.09
CA GLY A 5 -28.79 -10.28 -15.53
C GLY A 5 -27.77 -10.67 -14.47
N THR A 6 -26.66 -11.25 -14.88
CA THR A 6 -25.54 -11.51 -13.99
C THR A 6 -25.12 -10.20 -13.32
N ASN A 7 -24.99 -10.23 -11.99
CA ASN A 7 -24.39 -9.11 -11.25
C ASN A 7 -23.09 -8.71 -11.94
N GLY A 8 -23.01 -7.45 -12.39
CA GLY A 8 -21.77 -6.91 -12.91
C GLY A 8 -20.68 -7.12 -11.85
N THR A 9 -19.51 -7.54 -12.29
CA THR A 9 -18.32 -7.56 -11.45
C THR A 9 -18.20 -6.21 -10.76
N ASN A 10 -18.14 -6.17 -9.43
CA ASN A 10 -17.95 -4.95 -8.67
C ASN A 10 -16.76 -4.20 -9.28
N GLY A 11 -17.08 -3.13 -10.01
CA GLY A 11 -16.07 -2.38 -10.73
C GLY A 11 -15.22 -1.60 -9.74
N ASN A 12 -13.95 -2.00 -9.62
CA ASN A 12 -12.89 -1.19 -9.01
C ASN A 12 -12.44 -0.07 -9.96
N ALA A 13 -13.31 0.39 -10.84
CA ALA A 13 -13.03 1.39 -11.88
C ALA A 13 -12.34 2.66 -11.37
N ASN A 14 -12.43 2.93 -10.06
CA ASN A 14 -11.83 4.08 -9.41
C ASN A 14 -10.65 3.75 -8.49
N VAL A 15 -10.34 2.47 -8.27
CA VAL A 15 -9.16 2.07 -7.50
C VAL A 15 -7.92 2.30 -8.36
N LYS A 16 -6.91 2.96 -7.79
CA LYS A 16 -5.66 3.25 -8.49
C LYS A 16 -4.50 2.55 -7.82
N LEU A 17 -3.70 1.87 -8.62
CA LEU A 17 -2.47 1.20 -8.22
C LEU A 17 -1.27 2.00 -8.72
N PHE A 18 -0.33 2.28 -7.83
CA PHE A 18 0.95 2.93 -8.14
C PHE A 18 2.09 2.05 -7.67
N MET A 19 3.15 2.01 -8.49
CA MET A 19 4.38 1.27 -8.20
C MET A 19 5.54 2.24 -8.04
N PHE A 20 6.38 1.99 -7.03
CA PHE A 20 7.56 2.78 -6.71
C PHE A 20 8.74 1.86 -6.36
N GLY A 21 9.94 2.43 -6.29
CA GLY A 21 11.17 1.75 -5.94
C GLY A 21 12.03 1.43 -7.17
N PRO A 22 13.18 0.77 -6.98
CA PRO A 22 13.70 0.30 -5.69
C PRO A 22 14.20 1.44 -4.79
N THR A 23 14.22 1.19 -3.47
CA THR A 23 14.75 2.11 -2.46
C THR A 23 15.57 1.35 -1.44
N THR A 24 16.71 1.90 -1.04
CA THR A 24 17.57 1.31 0.00
C THR A 24 17.61 2.22 1.21
N PHE A 25 17.19 1.69 2.35
CA PHE A 25 17.22 2.34 3.65
C PHE A 25 18.50 1.97 4.40
N THR A 26 19.01 2.91 5.18
CA THR A 26 20.17 2.74 6.06
C THR A 26 19.90 3.34 7.42
N SER A 27 20.80 3.19 8.38
CA SER A 27 20.65 3.82 9.71
C SER A 27 20.74 5.35 9.69
N THR A 28 21.21 5.95 8.59
CA THR A 28 21.31 7.40 8.42
C THR A 28 20.29 7.94 7.39
N ASP A 29 19.62 7.04 6.68
CA ASP A 29 18.63 7.35 5.66
C ASP A 29 17.49 6.33 5.81
N ASP A 30 16.71 6.52 6.86
CA ASP A 30 15.69 5.58 7.33
C ASP A 30 14.28 5.89 6.82
N ASN A 31 14.13 6.92 5.99
CA ASN A 31 12.86 7.31 5.37
C ASN A 31 13.03 7.76 3.93
N GLU A 32 11.98 7.62 3.13
CA GLU A 32 11.96 8.05 1.73
C GLU A 32 10.60 8.63 1.36
N THR A 33 10.62 9.68 0.55
CA THR A 33 9.43 10.38 0.06
C THR A 33 9.07 9.94 -1.36
N TYR A 34 7.84 9.49 -1.55
CA TYR A 34 7.30 9.07 -2.85
C TYR A 34 6.21 10.02 -3.31
N ASN A 35 6.34 10.51 -4.52
CA ASN A 35 5.40 11.48 -5.07
C ASN A 35 4.37 10.79 -5.99
N TYR A 36 3.08 11.04 -5.73
CA TYR A 36 2.04 10.63 -6.65
C TYR A 36 2.08 11.48 -7.93
N PRO A 37 1.71 10.91 -9.08
CA PRO A 37 1.58 11.70 -10.31
C PRO A 37 0.51 12.78 -10.15
N SER A 38 0.61 13.84 -10.95
CA SER A 38 -0.31 14.99 -10.91
C SER A 38 -1.79 14.65 -11.19
N SER A 39 -2.04 13.47 -11.76
CA SER A 39 -3.39 12.93 -11.94
C SER A 39 -4.08 12.55 -10.62
N VAL A 40 -3.33 12.33 -9.55
CA VAL A 40 -3.86 12.14 -8.19
C VAL A 40 -4.11 13.51 -7.58
N LYS A 41 -5.37 13.82 -7.29
CA LYS A 41 -5.76 15.11 -6.71
C LYS A 41 -5.70 15.06 -5.18
N THR A 42 -5.44 16.22 -4.55
CA THR A 42 -5.36 16.35 -3.09
C THR A 42 -6.65 15.89 -2.40
N ASN A 43 -7.79 16.36 -2.88
CA ASN A 43 -9.10 15.98 -2.34
C ASN A 43 -9.42 14.48 -2.51
N MET A 44 -8.83 13.83 -3.53
CA MET A 44 -8.98 12.39 -3.69
C MET A 44 -8.22 11.64 -2.58
N LEU A 45 -6.99 12.06 -2.24
CA LEU A 45 -6.23 11.45 -1.14
C LEU A 45 -6.92 11.65 0.21
N ASP A 46 -7.46 12.85 0.47
CA ASP A 46 -8.18 13.17 1.72
C ASP A 46 -9.43 12.30 1.92
N SER A 47 -10.07 11.88 0.83
CA SER A 47 -11.32 11.10 0.86
C SER A 47 -11.13 9.63 0.50
N SER A 48 -9.90 9.13 0.45
CA SER A 48 -9.60 7.74 0.07
C SER A 48 -8.99 6.95 1.22
N LEU A 49 -9.24 5.64 1.22
CA LEU A 49 -8.39 4.70 1.92
C LEU A 49 -7.12 4.50 1.08
N VAL A 50 -5.95 4.66 1.69
CA VAL A 50 -4.68 4.38 1.04
C VAL A 50 -4.00 3.20 1.73
N LEU A 51 -3.65 2.20 0.94
CA LEU A 51 -2.98 0.99 1.39
C LEU A 51 -1.58 0.95 0.77
N TYR A 52 -0.60 0.56 1.57
CA TYR A 52 0.78 0.41 1.12
C TYR A 52 1.27 -1.00 1.36
N TYR A 53 2.09 -1.49 0.44
CA TYR A 53 2.80 -2.76 0.55
C TYR A 53 4.22 -2.60 0.05
N HIS A 54 5.15 -3.36 0.62
CA HIS A 54 6.52 -3.39 0.14
C HIS A 54 6.99 -4.84 -0.07
N LYS A 55 7.99 -4.98 -0.93
CA LYS A 55 8.68 -6.23 -1.24
C LYS A 55 10.17 -6.03 -1.08
N THR A 56 10.85 -6.97 -0.46
CA THR A 56 12.30 -6.90 -0.25
C THR A 56 13.04 -7.81 -1.22
N SER A 57 14.34 -7.59 -1.39
CA SER A 57 15.21 -8.46 -2.20
C SER A 57 15.35 -9.87 -1.65
N SER A 58 15.09 -10.06 -0.36
CA SER A 58 15.22 -11.36 0.33
C SER A 58 13.94 -12.19 0.34
N SER A 59 12.84 -11.67 -0.20
CA SER A 59 11.54 -12.36 -0.18
C SER A 59 10.72 -12.03 -1.43
N SER A 60 9.98 -13.02 -1.94
CA SER A 60 8.98 -12.81 -2.97
C SER A 60 7.64 -12.30 -2.43
N ALA A 61 7.46 -12.32 -1.10
CA ALA A 61 6.22 -11.90 -0.46
C ALA A 61 6.08 -10.36 -0.42
N TRP A 62 4.83 -9.90 -0.45
CA TRP A 62 4.46 -8.53 -0.18
C TRP A 62 4.06 -8.37 1.29
N TYR A 63 4.59 -7.35 1.95
CA TYR A 63 4.33 -7.02 3.35
C TYR A 63 3.50 -5.76 3.45
N ALA A 64 2.46 -5.77 4.27
CA ALA A 64 1.66 -4.57 4.55
C ALA A 64 2.52 -3.50 5.23
N THR A 65 2.30 -2.25 4.86
CA THR A 65 2.92 -1.07 5.44
C THR A 65 1.81 -0.10 5.90
N PRO A 66 1.76 0.31 7.18
CA PRO A 66 2.69 0.00 8.26
C PRO A 66 2.63 -1.45 8.74
N GLY A 67 3.73 -1.95 9.29
CA GLY A 67 3.77 -3.30 9.87
C GLY A 67 5.18 -3.86 10.00
N LEU A 68 5.25 -5.07 10.56
CA LEU A 68 6.49 -5.84 10.61
C LEU A 68 6.84 -6.39 9.22
N GLY A 69 8.09 -6.30 8.85
CA GLY A 69 8.57 -6.84 7.59
C GLY A 69 9.12 -8.25 7.71
N ASN A 70 9.82 -8.69 6.67
CA ASN A 70 10.37 -10.03 6.57
C ASN A 70 11.21 -10.40 7.78
N GLY A 71 10.90 -11.56 8.37
CA GLY A 71 11.59 -12.08 9.56
C GLY A 71 11.25 -11.34 10.85
N ALA A 72 10.31 -10.40 10.85
CA ALA A 72 9.93 -9.58 12.00
C ALA A 72 11.11 -8.87 12.68
N ASN A 73 12.17 -8.54 11.93
CA ASN A 73 13.38 -7.90 12.43
C ASN A 73 13.45 -6.40 12.09
N TYR A 74 12.42 -5.84 11.53
CA TYR A 74 12.20 -4.42 11.31
C TYR A 74 10.70 -4.13 11.23
N GLN A 75 10.32 -2.88 11.40
CA GLN A 75 8.96 -2.41 11.13
C GLN A 75 8.97 -1.21 10.20
N THR A 76 7.82 -0.97 9.57
CA THR A 76 7.61 0.17 8.69
C THR A 76 6.51 1.06 9.22
N ARG A 77 6.61 2.37 8.93
CA ARG A 77 5.56 3.36 9.11
C ARG A 77 5.27 4.03 7.78
N ALA A 78 4.05 4.52 7.61
CA ALA A 78 3.67 5.26 6.41
C ALA A 78 2.89 6.53 6.79
N TYR A 79 3.21 7.63 6.13
CA TYR A 79 2.58 8.93 6.33
C TYR A 79 2.12 9.46 4.99
N THR A 80 0.83 9.75 4.84
CA THR A 80 0.28 10.35 3.62
C THR A 80 0.11 11.86 3.81
N PHE A 81 0.64 12.64 2.87
CA PHE A 81 0.50 14.09 2.81
C PHE A 81 -0.31 14.47 1.58
N SER A 82 -1.61 14.66 1.75
CA SER A 82 -2.52 14.98 0.65
C SER A 82 -2.20 16.32 -0.01
N SER A 83 -1.85 17.35 0.78
CA SER A 83 -1.54 18.70 0.29
C SER A 83 -0.37 18.73 -0.71
N THR A 84 0.64 17.92 -0.48
CA THR A 84 1.83 17.78 -1.35
C THR A 84 1.75 16.58 -2.30
N ARG A 85 0.70 15.76 -2.18
CA ARG A 85 0.48 14.54 -2.99
C ARG A 85 1.65 13.58 -2.91
N ASN A 86 2.12 13.33 -1.71
CA ASN A 86 3.18 12.37 -1.46
C ASN A 86 2.88 11.51 -0.23
N PHE A 87 3.69 10.49 -0.05
CA PHE A 87 3.75 9.72 1.17
C PHE A 87 5.21 9.43 1.52
N ILE A 88 5.45 9.22 2.79
CA ILE A 88 6.75 8.82 3.31
C ILE A 88 6.63 7.40 3.84
N ILE A 89 7.61 6.57 3.53
CA ILE A 89 7.84 5.30 4.24
C ILE A 89 9.08 5.48 5.09
N GLU A 90 8.95 5.16 6.35
CA GLU A 90 10.02 5.13 7.34
C GLU A 90 10.23 3.68 7.80
N ILE A 91 11.48 3.29 7.98
CA ILE A 91 11.87 2.00 8.55
C ILE A 91 12.41 2.21 9.97
N ALA A 92 12.14 1.28 10.86
CA ALA A 92 12.65 1.25 12.24
C ALA A 92 13.02 -0.19 12.61
N ASP A 93 13.78 -0.35 13.69
CA ASP A 93 13.99 -1.67 14.27
C ASP A 93 12.64 -2.25 14.78
N ALA A 94 12.56 -3.56 14.95
CA ALA A 94 11.29 -4.22 15.27
C ALA A 94 10.65 -3.75 16.61
N ASP A 95 11.47 -3.24 17.53
CA ASP A 95 11.03 -2.67 18.81
C ASP A 95 10.59 -1.19 18.72
N GLY A 96 10.70 -0.59 17.53
CA GLY A 96 10.34 0.80 17.27
C GLY A 96 11.46 1.81 17.50
N SER A 97 12.63 1.38 17.91
CA SER A 97 13.81 2.24 17.98
C SER A 97 14.31 2.64 16.59
N ALA A 98 15.19 3.65 16.53
CA ALA A 98 15.81 4.08 15.28
C ALA A 98 16.46 2.90 14.56
N TYR A 99 16.29 2.84 13.23
CA TYR A 99 16.83 1.75 12.44
C TYR A 99 18.36 1.68 12.57
N SER A 100 18.86 0.58 13.10
CA SER A 100 20.27 0.39 13.40
C SER A 100 20.93 -0.73 12.60
N SER A 101 20.14 -1.53 11.90
CA SER A 101 20.63 -2.70 11.16
C SER A 101 21.33 -2.32 9.85
N ALA A 102 21.92 -3.30 9.18
CA ALA A 102 22.50 -3.14 7.84
C ALA A 102 21.45 -2.64 6.84
N SER A 103 21.91 -2.07 5.72
CA SER A 103 21.04 -1.55 4.67
C SER A 103 19.99 -2.55 4.24
N ARG A 104 18.77 -2.06 3.97
CA ARG A 104 17.65 -2.86 3.52
C ARG A 104 17.05 -2.26 2.26
N THR A 105 16.98 -3.06 1.21
CA THR A 105 16.40 -2.65 -0.05
C THR A 105 14.97 -3.16 -0.19
N PHE A 106 14.04 -2.22 -0.39
CA PHE A 106 12.71 -2.53 -0.90
C PHE A 106 12.78 -2.51 -2.41
N THR A 107 12.60 -3.67 -3.03
CA THR A 107 12.67 -3.81 -4.49
C THR A 107 11.48 -3.19 -5.19
N SER A 108 10.34 -3.14 -4.50
CA SER A 108 9.11 -2.54 -4.99
C SER A 108 8.23 -2.09 -3.82
N ILE A 109 7.51 -1.00 -4.05
CA ILE A 109 6.49 -0.48 -3.15
C ILE A 109 5.22 -0.29 -3.96
N LYS A 110 4.08 -0.73 -3.43
CA LYS A 110 2.75 -0.50 -3.99
C LYS A 110 1.98 0.48 -3.13
N ALA A 111 1.34 1.45 -3.76
CA ALA A 111 0.33 2.29 -3.14
C ALA A 111 -1.00 2.06 -3.86
N ILE A 112 -2.04 1.71 -3.11
CA ILE A 112 -3.40 1.47 -3.62
C ILE A 112 -4.29 2.56 -3.05
N VAL A 113 -4.84 3.40 -3.91
CA VAL A 113 -5.77 4.48 -3.54
C VAL A 113 -7.19 4.03 -3.85
N VAL A 114 -7.99 3.86 -2.79
CA VAL A 114 -9.37 3.37 -2.85
C VAL A 114 -10.31 4.52 -2.48
N PRO A 115 -11.03 5.11 -3.44
CA PRO A 115 -11.99 6.19 -3.16
C PRO A 115 -13.08 5.77 -2.17
N ALA A 116 -13.56 6.71 -1.35
CA ALA A 116 -14.55 6.45 -0.32
C ALA A 116 -15.83 5.78 -0.87
N SER A 117 -16.27 6.14 -2.08
CA SER A 117 -17.42 5.52 -2.73
C SER A 117 -17.23 4.02 -2.97
N THR A 118 -16.02 3.61 -3.35
CA THR A 118 -15.66 2.21 -3.56
C THR A 118 -15.53 1.48 -2.22
N TYR A 119 -14.91 2.13 -1.21
CA TYR A 119 -14.70 1.54 0.11
C TYR A 119 -16.02 1.34 0.87
N THR A 120 -16.98 2.24 0.72
CA THR A 120 -18.29 2.12 1.37
C THR A 120 -19.03 0.84 0.95
N GLY A 121 -18.91 0.43 -0.31
CA GLY A 121 -19.44 -0.85 -0.79
C GLY A 121 -18.69 -2.08 -0.23
N SER A 122 -17.47 -1.91 0.23
CA SER A 122 -16.60 -2.98 0.73
C SER A 122 -16.70 -3.22 2.25
N ARG A 123 -17.44 -2.40 2.98
CA ARG A 123 -17.55 -2.45 4.46
C ARG A 123 -17.96 -3.83 5.00
N ASN A 124 -18.71 -4.59 4.25
CA ASN A 124 -19.22 -5.90 4.65
C ASN A 124 -18.41 -7.07 4.07
N SER A 125 -17.30 -6.81 3.41
CA SER A 125 -16.54 -7.86 2.71
C SER A 125 -15.70 -8.72 3.64
N GLY A 126 -15.40 -8.26 4.86
CA GLY A 126 -14.54 -8.97 5.80
C GLY A 126 -13.08 -9.13 5.34
N VAL A 127 -12.63 -8.34 4.34
CA VAL A 127 -11.27 -8.43 3.81
C VAL A 127 -10.27 -7.91 4.82
N ASN A 128 -9.26 -8.70 5.12
CA ASN A 128 -8.11 -8.29 5.88
C ASN A 128 -7.11 -7.57 4.97
N PHE A 129 -7.05 -6.23 5.04
CA PHE A 129 -6.14 -5.42 4.23
C PHE A 129 -4.65 -5.57 4.60
N ASN A 130 -4.31 -6.28 5.68
CA ASN A 130 -2.93 -6.70 5.94
C ASN A 130 -2.52 -7.92 5.11
N ASP A 131 -3.50 -8.64 4.54
CA ASP A 131 -3.28 -9.71 3.58
C ASP A 131 -3.25 -9.12 2.17
N TYR A 132 -2.06 -9.13 1.56
CA TYR A 132 -1.83 -8.59 0.24
C TYR A 132 -2.68 -9.29 -0.83
N GLU A 133 -2.65 -10.64 -0.88
CA GLU A 133 -3.37 -11.38 -1.92
C GLU A 133 -4.88 -11.20 -1.81
N ALA A 134 -5.42 -11.23 -0.57
CA ALA A 134 -6.83 -10.97 -0.33
C ALA A 134 -7.23 -9.56 -0.77
N THR A 135 -6.38 -8.55 -0.52
CA THR A 135 -6.60 -7.16 -0.94
C THR A 135 -6.61 -7.02 -2.46
N MET A 136 -5.60 -7.56 -3.15
CA MET A 136 -5.49 -7.48 -4.61
C MET A 136 -6.68 -8.17 -5.28
N LYS A 137 -7.03 -9.37 -4.83
CA LYS A 137 -8.20 -10.11 -5.31
C LYS A 137 -9.51 -9.35 -5.09
N HIS A 138 -9.66 -8.74 -3.90
CA HIS A 138 -10.87 -7.99 -3.55
C HIS A 138 -11.09 -6.82 -4.51
N PHE A 139 -10.04 -6.09 -4.85
CA PHE A 139 -10.10 -4.96 -5.78
C PHE A 139 -9.90 -5.37 -7.24
N GLY A 140 -9.72 -6.65 -7.55
CA GLY A 140 -9.49 -7.14 -8.92
C GLY A 140 -8.18 -6.59 -9.53
N LEU A 141 -7.17 -6.35 -8.70
CA LEU A 141 -5.86 -5.84 -9.09
C LEU A 141 -4.92 -7.01 -9.41
N PRO A 142 -3.93 -6.82 -10.30
CA PRO A 142 -2.93 -7.84 -10.59
C PRO A 142 -2.05 -8.09 -9.37
N LEU A 143 -1.68 -9.35 -9.13
CA LEU A 143 -0.78 -9.71 -8.02
C LEU A 143 0.65 -9.20 -8.27
N ASP A 144 1.11 -9.21 -9.52
CA ASP A 144 2.41 -8.66 -9.98
C ASP A 144 2.32 -8.15 -11.41
#